data_2c9ffefc4677308166bde7a0e2121303
#
_entry.id   2c9ffefc4677308166bde7a0e2121303
#
_cell.length_a   1.000
_cell.length_b   1.000
_cell.length_c   1.000
_cell.angle_alpha   90.00
_cell.angle_beta   90.00
_cell.angle_gamma   90.00
#
_symmetry.space_group_name_H-M   'P 1'
#
loop_
_entity.id
_entity.type
_entity.pdbx_description
1 polymer ?
#
loop_
_entity_poly.entity_id
_entity_poly.type
_entity_poly.pdbx_seq_one_letter_code
_entity_poly.pdbx_strand_id
1 'polypeptide(L)'
;MRRAWYVGVSGLLSLMAVVGCASIKPPAMYVEGLHVGKPHITGIPVEVRFRVQNPNPDDLVVDKVEYQLILNGVRLGRGYVAEGFDLRGFGQEHVRSQFQLNLLSLPAGVREILDHDRVRARAMGKFYVRRDGGRQEIGFTSEADVLLTR
;
A
#
# COMPACT_ATOMS: atom_id res chain seq x y z
N MET A 1 37.50 69.21 17.58
CA MET A 1 36.86 68.25 18.54
C MET A 1 35.55 67.78 17.99
N ARG A 2 35.47 66.61 17.38
CA ARG A 2 34.21 65.97 16.96
C ARG A 2 34.29 64.48 17.35
N ARG A 3 33.52 64.13 18.35
CA ARG A 3 33.39 62.73 18.81
C ARG A 3 32.41 62.03 17.91
N ALA A 4 32.86 61.05 17.15
CA ALA A 4 32.03 60.15 16.39
C ALA A 4 31.50 59.03 17.33
N TRP A 5 30.20 58.91 17.42
CA TRP A 5 29.50 57.82 18.09
C TRP A 5 29.27 56.72 17.09
N TYR A 6 29.92 55.57 17.28
CA TYR A 6 29.62 54.35 16.57
C TYR A 6 28.48 53.62 17.29
N VAL A 7 27.31 53.64 16.70
CA VAL A 7 26.20 52.81 17.13
C VAL A 7 26.40 51.44 16.49
N GLY A 8 26.75 50.46 17.32
CA GLY A 8 26.85 49.07 16.88
C GLY A 8 25.45 48.48 16.73
N VAL A 9 25.07 48.18 15.50
CA VAL A 9 23.86 47.41 15.18
C VAL A 9 24.23 45.93 15.30
N SER A 10 23.88 45.32 16.45
CA SER A 10 23.93 43.89 16.65
C SER A 10 22.75 43.26 15.91
N GLY A 11 23.02 42.79 14.69
CA GLY A 11 22.07 41.98 13.93
C GLY A 11 21.90 40.60 14.58
N LEU A 12 20.78 40.41 15.27
CA LEU A 12 20.35 39.11 15.78
C LEU A 12 19.86 38.28 14.59
N LEU A 13 20.73 37.43 14.06
CA LEU A 13 20.35 36.49 13.00
C LEU A 13 19.47 35.39 13.65
N SER A 14 18.16 35.57 13.64
CA SER A 14 17.19 34.50 14.00
C SER A 14 17.25 33.40 12.96
N LEU A 15 17.96 32.34 13.31
CA LEU A 15 17.97 31.09 12.57
C LEU A 15 16.58 30.43 12.76
N MET A 16 15.63 30.71 11.87
CA MET A 16 14.37 29.99 11.81
C MET A 16 14.68 28.56 11.33
N ALA A 17 14.79 27.63 12.28
CA ALA A 17 14.76 26.21 11.99
C ALA A 17 13.38 25.87 11.40
N VAL A 18 13.32 25.75 10.09
CA VAL A 18 12.16 25.19 9.40
C VAL A 18 12.12 23.70 9.78
N VAL A 19 11.36 23.36 10.82
CA VAL A 19 11.00 21.98 11.12
C VAL A 19 10.07 21.52 10.00
N GLY A 20 10.66 21.02 8.92
CA GLY A 20 9.92 20.37 7.85
C GLY A 20 9.25 19.15 8.43
N CYS A 21 7.92 19.15 8.53
CA CYS A 21 7.17 17.92 8.76
C CYS A 21 7.47 16.99 7.59
N ALA A 22 8.38 16.04 7.78
CA ALA A 22 8.66 15.02 6.79
C ALA A 22 7.38 14.18 6.61
N SER A 23 6.68 14.43 5.52
CA SER A 23 5.53 13.61 5.14
C SER A 23 6.01 12.22 4.77
N ILE A 24 5.38 11.18 5.34
CA ILE A 24 5.66 9.80 4.97
C ILE A 24 5.31 9.62 3.48
N LYS A 25 6.26 9.10 2.72
CA LYS A 25 5.99 8.64 1.35
C LYS A 25 5.13 7.38 1.43
N PRO A 26 4.08 7.26 0.60
CA PRO A 26 3.25 6.07 0.58
C PRO A 26 4.09 4.82 0.36
N PRO A 27 3.89 3.73 1.13
CA PRO A 27 4.45 2.43 0.81
C PRO A 27 4.00 2.00 -0.58
N ALA A 28 4.91 1.40 -1.35
CA ALA A 28 4.58 0.84 -2.64
C ALA A 28 4.11 -0.61 -2.46
N MET A 29 3.01 -0.98 -3.11
CA MET A 29 2.45 -2.33 -3.08
C MET A 29 2.40 -2.89 -4.49
N TYR A 30 2.93 -4.08 -4.69
CA TYR A 30 3.01 -4.75 -5.98
C TYR A 30 2.30 -6.10 -5.90
N VAL A 31 1.39 -6.36 -6.85
CA VAL A 31 0.80 -7.69 -7.02
C VAL A 31 1.83 -8.57 -7.70
N GLU A 32 2.24 -9.66 -7.06
CA GLU A 32 3.25 -10.59 -7.59
C GLU A 32 2.63 -11.85 -8.19
N GLY A 33 1.45 -12.22 -7.74
CA GLY A 33 0.77 -13.39 -8.26
C GLY A 33 -0.61 -13.60 -7.67
N LEU A 34 -1.37 -14.40 -8.36
CA LEU A 34 -2.71 -14.84 -8.02
C LEU A 34 -2.78 -16.35 -8.05
N HIS A 35 -3.36 -16.94 -7.02
CA HIS A 35 -3.69 -18.35 -7.02
C HIS A 35 -5.19 -18.54 -6.82
N VAL A 36 -5.81 -19.25 -7.72
CA VAL A 36 -7.25 -19.55 -7.69
C VAL A 36 -7.41 -21.00 -7.32
N GLY A 37 -7.96 -21.23 -6.15
CA GLY A 37 -8.18 -22.59 -5.66
C GLY A 37 -9.39 -23.26 -6.29
N LYS A 38 -9.59 -24.53 -5.93
CA LYS A 38 -10.74 -25.29 -6.43
C LYS A 38 -12.05 -24.72 -5.89
N PRO A 39 -13.10 -24.64 -6.73
CA PRO A 39 -14.43 -24.23 -6.29
C PRO A 39 -14.97 -25.14 -5.18
N HIS A 40 -15.56 -24.51 -4.16
CA HIS A 40 -16.28 -25.17 -3.08
C HIS A 40 -17.72 -24.67 -3.01
N ILE A 41 -18.54 -25.25 -2.14
CA ILE A 41 -19.94 -24.81 -1.92
C ILE A 41 -19.99 -23.34 -1.48
N THR A 42 -18.98 -22.89 -0.72
CA THR A 42 -18.88 -21.52 -0.20
C THR A 42 -18.32 -20.52 -1.21
N GLY A 43 -17.75 -20.98 -2.33
CA GLY A 43 -17.16 -20.11 -3.35
C GLY A 43 -15.84 -20.62 -3.90
N ILE A 44 -15.12 -19.72 -4.57
CA ILE A 44 -13.80 -19.98 -5.12
C ILE A 44 -12.79 -19.22 -4.26
N PRO A 45 -11.85 -19.91 -3.56
CA PRO A 45 -10.81 -19.21 -2.82
C PRO A 45 -9.79 -18.58 -3.77
N VAL A 46 -9.44 -17.33 -3.49
CA VAL A 46 -8.42 -16.59 -4.23
C VAL A 46 -7.37 -16.12 -3.25
N GLU A 47 -6.11 -16.49 -3.49
CA GLU A 47 -4.96 -15.98 -2.79
C GLU A 47 -4.25 -14.94 -3.65
N VAL A 48 -3.98 -13.79 -3.07
CA VAL A 48 -3.20 -12.71 -3.71
C VAL A 48 -1.89 -12.57 -2.96
N ARG A 49 -0.80 -12.61 -3.69
CA ARG A 49 0.54 -12.37 -3.15
C ARG A 49 0.98 -10.96 -3.52
N PHE A 50 1.42 -10.25 -2.49
CA PHE A 50 1.90 -8.88 -2.62
C PHE A 50 3.32 -8.76 -2.11
N ARG A 51 4.08 -7.87 -2.73
CA ARG A 51 5.31 -7.31 -2.20
C ARG A 51 5.07 -5.86 -1.81
N VAL A 52 5.35 -5.52 -0.57
CA VAL A 52 5.21 -4.17 -0.03
C VAL A 52 6.60 -3.60 0.23
N GLN A 53 6.86 -2.41 -0.25
CA GLN A 53 8.14 -1.72 -0.10
C GLN A 53 7.96 -0.40 0.65
N ASN A 54 8.83 -0.15 1.61
CA ASN A 54 8.89 1.10 2.36
C ASN A 54 9.91 2.05 1.69
N PRO A 55 9.47 3.18 1.11
CA PRO A 55 10.39 4.17 0.53
C PRO A 55 10.94 5.16 1.57
N ASN A 56 10.60 4.99 2.85
CA ASN A 56 11.01 5.86 3.94
C ASN A 56 12.22 5.26 4.69
N PRO A 57 13.06 6.10 5.30
CA PRO A 57 14.18 5.64 6.13
C PRO A 57 13.70 5.03 7.46
N ASP A 58 12.53 5.45 7.95
CA ASP A 58 11.98 5.00 9.22
C ASP A 58 11.16 3.72 9.04
N ASP A 59 11.14 2.88 10.07
CA ASP A 59 10.30 1.69 10.12
C ASP A 59 8.82 2.09 10.17
N LEU A 60 7.98 1.30 9.50
CA LEU A 60 6.53 1.47 9.51
C LEU A 60 5.89 0.23 10.12
N VAL A 61 4.98 0.43 11.06
CA VAL A 61 4.11 -0.63 11.57
C VAL A 61 2.79 -0.57 10.82
N VAL A 62 2.55 -1.57 9.99
CA VAL A 62 1.30 -1.69 9.23
C VAL A 62 0.35 -2.57 10.03
N ASP A 63 -0.77 -2.00 10.49
CA ASP A 63 -1.78 -2.74 11.27
C ASP A 63 -2.67 -3.59 10.36
N LYS A 64 -3.02 -3.06 9.20
CA LYS A 64 -3.93 -3.71 8.24
C LYS A 64 -3.76 -3.09 6.85
N VAL A 65 -4.06 -3.87 5.83
CA VAL A 65 -4.24 -3.37 4.46
C VAL A 65 -5.61 -3.78 3.95
N GLU A 66 -6.36 -2.85 3.41
CA GLU A 66 -7.62 -3.10 2.70
C GLU A 66 -7.43 -2.79 1.23
N TYR A 67 -7.95 -3.64 0.35
CA TYR A 67 -7.84 -3.41 -1.09
C TYR A 67 -9.04 -3.94 -1.86
N GLN A 68 -9.21 -3.40 -3.04
CA GLN A 68 -10.08 -3.90 -4.08
C GLN A 68 -9.23 -4.47 -5.21
N LEU A 69 -9.57 -5.68 -5.66
CA LEU A 69 -8.90 -6.34 -6.78
C LEU A 69 -9.76 -6.24 -8.04
N ILE A 70 -9.11 -5.83 -9.13
CA ILE A 70 -9.69 -5.70 -10.47
C ILE A 70 -8.80 -6.51 -11.41
N LEU A 71 -9.39 -7.43 -12.17
CA LEU A 71 -8.67 -8.23 -13.17
C LEU A 71 -9.20 -7.90 -14.57
N ASN A 72 -8.30 -7.54 -15.49
CA ASN A 72 -8.65 -7.16 -16.87
C ASN A 72 -9.81 -6.15 -16.93
N GLY A 73 -9.86 -5.21 -15.97
CA GLY A 73 -10.93 -4.21 -15.87
C GLY A 73 -12.19 -4.66 -15.14
N VAL A 74 -12.33 -5.94 -14.80
CA VAL A 74 -13.49 -6.47 -14.07
C VAL A 74 -13.18 -6.52 -12.57
N ARG A 75 -14.06 -5.90 -11.76
CA ARG A 75 -13.96 -5.93 -10.30
C ARG A 75 -14.22 -7.34 -9.78
N LEU A 76 -13.20 -7.92 -9.14
CA LEU A 76 -13.29 -9.27 -8.60
C LEU A 76 -13.85 -9.29 -7.18
N GLY A 77 -13.34 -8.40 -6.32
CA GLY A 77 -13.77 -8.36 -4.92
C GLY A 77 -12.92 -7.42 -4.07
N ARG A 78 -13.19 -7.46 -2.76
CA ARG A 78 -12.41 -6.79 -1.74
C ARG A 78 -11.67 -7.82 -0.91
N GLY A 79 -10.41 -7.56 -0.63
CA GLY A 79 -9.58 -8.35 0.25
C GLY A 79 -8.94 -7.48 1.33
N TYR A 80 -8.35 -8.12 2.30
CA TYR A 80 -7.59 -7.46 3.35
C TYR A 80 -6.47 -8.36 3.83
N VAL A 81 -5.37 -7.75 4.25
CA VAL A 81 -4.30 -8.38 5.02
C VAL A 81 -4.58 -8.01 6.47
N ALA A 82 -5.08 -8.99 7.24
CA ALA A 82 -5.54 -8.78 8.61
C ALA A 82 -4.40 -8.84 9.63
N GLU A 83 -3.35 -9.60 9.32
CA GLU A 83 -2.17 -9.70 10.16
C GLU A 83 -1.29 -8.48 9.93
N GLY A 84 -1.06 -7.71 11.00
CA GLY A 84 -0.13 -6.60 10.97
C GLY A 84 1.29 -7.08 10.71
N PHE A 85 2.11 -6.23 10.12
CA PHE A 85 3.52 -6.51 9.84
C PHE A 85 4.38 -5.27 9.99
N ASP A 86 5.65 -5.49 10.33
CA ASP A 86 6.65 -4.45 10.42
C ASP A 86 7.38 -4.31 9.09
N LEU A 87 7.43 -3.09 8.58
CA LEU A 87 8.08 -2.77 7.32
C LEU A 87 9.29 -1.88 7.60
N ARG A 88 10.48 -2.47 7.61
CA ARG A 88 11.73 -1.75 7.92
C ARG A 88 11.97 -0.60 6.96
N GLY A 89 12.72 0.40 7.43
CA GLY A 89 13.16 1.52 6.61
C GLY A 89 13.90 1.03 5.36
N PHE A 90 13.48 1.48 4.17
CA PHE A 90 13.93 1.02 2.85
C PHE A 90 13.79 -0.50 2.62
N GLY A 91 13.07 -1.20 3.49
CA GLY A 91 12.85 -2.64 3.41
C GLY A 91 11.65 -3.03 2.56
N GLN A 92 11.48 -4.34 2.40
CA GLN A 92 10.33 -4.93 1.73
C GLN A 92 9.84 -6.15 2.51
N GLU A 93 8.53 -6.41 2.40
CA GLU A 93 7.85 -7.57 2.97
C GLU A 93 6.94 -8.23 1.93
N HIS A 94 6.82 -9.57 2.03
CA HIS A 94 5.91 -10.35 1.21
C HIS A 94 4.70 -10.75 2.04
N VAL A 95 3.53 -10.29 1.64
CA VAL A 95 2.29 -10.53 2.35
C VAL A 95 1.30 -11.28 1.48
N ARG A 96 0.45 -12.10 2.10
CA ARG A 96 -0.60 -12.87 1.43
C ARG A 96 -1.95 -12.44 1.96
N SER A 97 -2.91 -12.42 1.06
CA SER A 97 -4.30 -12.18 1.39
C SER A 97 -5.16 -13.23 0.73
N GLN A 98 -6.17 -13.70 1.43
CA GLN A 98 -7.13 -14.67 0.92
C GLN A 98 -8.53 -14.11 1.03
N PHE A 99 -9.32 -14.32 -0.01
CA PHE A 99 -10.76 -14.03 0.02
C PHE A 99 -11.51 -15.06 -0.83
N GLN A 100 -12.81 -15.10 -0.68
CA GLN A 100 -13.65 -16.01 -1.44
C GLN A 100 -14.51 -15.27 -2.45
N LEU A 101 -14.53 -15.75 -3.69
CA LEU A 101 -15.46 -15.32 -4.71
C LEU A 101 -16.77 -16.10 -4.52
N ASN A 102 -17.87 -15.38 -4.38
CA ASN A 102 -19.18 -15.99 -4.34
C ASN A 102 -19.59 -16.44 -5.76
N LEU A 103 -19.78 -17.75 -5.94
CA LEU A 103 -20.18 -18.35 -7.23
C LEU A 103 -21.51 -17.82 -7.76
N LEU A 104 -22.44 -17.47 -6.87
CA LEU A 104 -23.78 -16.99 -7.25
C LEU A 104 -23.79 -15.53 -7.72
N SER A 105 -22.75 -14.76 -7.34
CA SER A 105 -22.63 -13.33 -7.66
C SER A 105 -21.38 -13.00 -8.47
N LEU A 106 -20.83 -13.98 -9.21
CA LEU A 106 -19.67 -13.71 -10.06
C LEU A 106 -20.06 -12.71 -11.16
N PRO A 107 -19.31 -11.60 -11.28
CA PRO A 107 -19.50 -10.68 -12.38
C PRO A 107 -19.36 -11.38 -13.74
N ALA A 108 -20.10 -10.91 -14.74
CA ALA A 108 -19.96 -11.40 -16.10
C ALA A 108 -18.50 -11.28 -16.57
N GLY A 109 -17.99 -12.29 -17.25
CA GLY A 109 -16.61 -12.33 -17.75
C GLY A 109 -15.57 -12.82 -16.76
N VAL A 110 -15.86 -12.95 -15.46
CA VAL A 110 -14.86 -13.43 -14.48
C VAL A 110 -14.40 -14.86 -14.81
N ARG A 111 -15.30 -15.73 -15.23
CA ARG A 111 -14.92 -17.11 -15.61
C ARG A 111 -13.90 -17.11 -16.74
N GLU A 112 -14.16 -16.33 -17.79
CA GLU A 112 -13.24 -16.18 -18.92
C GLU A 112 -11.87 -15.65 -18.48
N ILE A 113 -11.86 -14.64 -17.60
CA ILE A 113 -10.62 -14.08 -17.04
C ILE A 113 -9.84 -15.15 -16.26
N LEU A 114 -10.54 -15.97 -15.47
CA LEU A 114 -9.92 -17.02 -14.67
C LEU A 114 -9.37 -18.18 -15.51
N ASP A 115 -9.76 -18.31 -16.78
CA ASP A 115 -9.22 -19.31 -17.69
C ASP A 115 -7.91 -18.90 -18.36
N HIS A 116 -7.50 -17.64 -18.21
CA HIS A 116 -6.23 -17.15 -18.73
C HIS A 116 -5.06 -17.41 -17.76
N ASP A 117 -3.88 -17.69 -18.28
CA ASP A 117 -2.68 -17.89 -17.46
C ASP A 117 -2.04 -16.57 -17.02
N ARG A 118 -2.32 -15.47 -17.73
CA ARG A 118 -1.86 -14.13 -17.40
C ARG A 118 -3.04 -13.16 -17.38
N VAL A 119 -3.05 -12.33 -16.37
CA VAL A 119 -4.09 -11.32 -16.17
C VAL A 119 -3.45 -9.99 -15.75
N ARG A 120 -4.06 -8.90 -16.19
CA ARG A 120 -3.72 -7.58 -15.67
C ARG A 120 -4.45 -7.37 -14.35
N ALA A 121 -3.71 -7.40 -13.26
CA ALA A 121 -4.22 -7.19 -11.92
C ALA A 121 -3.99 -5.75 -11.49
N ARG A 122 -5.06 -5.09 -11.04
CA ARG A 122 -4.99 -3.80 -10.36
C ARG A 122 -5.50 -3.97 -8.95
N ALA A 123 -4.69 -3.58 -7.98
CA ALA A 123 -5.08 -3.49 -6.58
C ALA A 123 -5.06 -2.02 -6.16
N MET A 124 -6.14 -1.56 -5.55
CA MET A 124 -6.26 -0.19 -5.04
C MET A 124 -6.89 -0.22 -3.66
N GLY A 125 -6.31 0.53 -2.73
CA GLY A 125 -6.76 0.45 -1.34
C GLY A 125 -6.03 1.37 -0.41
N LYS A 126 -5.96 0.96 0.86
CA LYS A 126 -5.37 1.74 1.94
C LYS A 126 -4.52 0.88 2.86
N PHE A 127 -3.37 1.42 3.26
CA PHE A 127 -2.61 0.96 4.42
C PHE A 127 -3.11 1.70 5.66
N TYR A 128 -3.25 0.97 6.75
CA TYR A 128 -3.46 1.52 8.08
C TYR A 128 -2.14 1.40 8.85
N VAL A 129 -1.43 2.50 8.97
CA VAL A 129 -0.09 2.56 9.55
C VAL A 129 -0.17 3.16 10.94
N ARG A 130 0.49 2.53 11.91
CA ARG A 130 0.64 3.07 13.26
C ARG A 130 1.83 4.02 13.30
N ARG A 131 1.64 5.17 13.90
CA ARG A 131 2.67 6.17 14.14
C ARG A 131 2.49 6.77 15.53
N ASP A 132 3.55 7.40 16.05
CA ASP A 132 3.51 8.18 17.29
C ASP A 132 2.35 9.18 17.26
N GLY A 133 1.32 8.91 18.07
CA GLY A 133 0.11 9.73 18.17
C GLY A 133 -1.13 9.22 17.43
N GLY A 134 -1.10 8.06 16.76
CA GLY A 134 -2.31 7.49 16.18
C GLY A 134 -2.14 6.61 14.95
N ARG A 135 -3.27 6.30 14.32
CA ARG A 135 -3.34 5.53 13.08
C ARG A 135 -3.48 6.49 11.90
N GLN A 136 -2.69 6.29 10.88
CA GLN A 136 -2.75 7.03 9.61
C GLN A 136 -3.21 6.12 8.49
N GLU A 137 -4.11 6.61 7.63
CA GLU A 137 -4.52 5.92 6.40
C GLU A 137 -3.71 6.44 5.22
N ILE A 138 -3.11 5.54 4.46
CA ILE A 138 -2.31 5.87 3.28
C ILE A 138 -2.86 5.10 2.08
N GLY A 139 -3.36 5.81 1.08
CA GLY A 139 -3.88 5.20 -0.15
C GLY A 139 -2.77 4.66 -1.04
N PHE A 140 -3.09 3.59 -1.78
CA PHE A 140 -2.21 3.05 -2.81
C PHE A 140 -2.98 2.59 -4.04
N THR A 141 -2.29 2.51 -5.16
CA THR A 141 -2.74 1.84 -6.39
C THR A 141 -1.55 1.11 -6.99
N SER A 142 -1.78 -0.15 -7.34
CA SER A 142 -0.79 -1.01 -8.00
C SER A 142 -1.43 -1.67 -9.21
N GLU A 143 -0.69 -1.77 -10.30
CA GLU A 143 -1.12 -2.48 -11.51
C GLU A 143 0.06 -3.28 -12.04
N ALA A 144 -0.17 -4.56 -12.37
CA ALA A 144 0.83 -5.45 -12.92
C ALA A 144 0.18 -6.55 -13.77
N ASP A 145 0.92 -7.03 -14.77
CA ASP A 145 0.58 -8.28 -15.45
C ASP A 145 1.16 -9.43 -14.64
N VAL A 146 0.29 -10.29 -14.11
CA VAL A 146 0.66 -11.37 -13.20
C VAL A 146 0.26 -12.74 -13.73
N LEU A 147 0.99 -13.76 -13.29
CA LEU A 147 0.62 -15.15 -13.53
C LEU A 147 -0.54 -15.53 -12.61
N LEU A 148 -1.54 -16.17 -13.21
CA LEU A 148 -2.64 -16.81 -12.51
C LEU A 148 -2.34 -18.29 -12.42
N THR A 149 -2.22 -18.82 -11.21
CA THR A 149 -2.01 -20.24 -10.94
C THR A 149 -3.29 -20.88 -10.40
N ARG A 150 -3.45 -22.19 -10.64
CA ARG A 150 -4.63 -22.97 -10.21
C ARG A 150 -4.19 -24.16 -9.38
#